data_72e0bb0a2a40d84a47a74b882ed039d5
#
_entry.id   72e0bb0a2a40d84a47a74b882ed039d5
#
_cell.length_a   1.000
_cell.length_b   1.000
_cell.length_c   1.000
_cell.angle_alpha   90.00
_cell.angle_beta   90.00
_cell.angle_gamma   90.00
#
_symmetry.space_group_name_H-M   'P 1'
#
loop_
_entity.id
_entity.type
_entity.pdbx_description
1 polymer ?
#
loop_
_entity_poly.entity_id
_entity_poly.type
_entity_poly.pdbx_seq_one_letter_code
_entity_poly.pdbx_strand_id
1 'polypeptide(L)'
;TVDEARNIYRKICEIKKDDTDIFLMHGRNTISNKEKSVENVKKMFGKDRSNRPQKAIVVSTQIVEQSMDVDFDFMFTELAPIDLLIQRFGRYRRHDDYGTIREYIKNDDKISVLIPNRLGIKKISMIYDSYVINQTLQILERYEDVGLHLPKDTRVLVESVYSGMDSLSSKDIKKHLTAQYKTISNPKNGTFDYYTAVQELKSHVGTRYSDCETMDIAIVPTDTFEALKAGNADPELAKSIMKNQVITSVPKYLLFSNDEPLFSDDQTIRSGQLKGYLRNLSIYCENDSGQVCGNTGKMTVDEVYGLIIERK
;
A
#
# COMPACT_ATOMS: atom_id res chain seq x y z
N THR A 1 -5.63 -6.11 0.96
CA THR A 1 -4.18 -6.42 0.98
C THR A 1 -3.62 -6.54 -0.44
N VAL A 2 -2.28 -6.58 -0.59
CA VAL A 2 -1.63 -6.77 -1.91
C VAL A 2 -2.00 -8.12 -2.50
N ASP A 3 -2.03 -9.16 -1.69
CA ASP A 3 -2.30 -10.52 -2.17
C ASP A 3 -3.77 -10.69 -2.59
N GLU A 4 -4.71 -10.03 -1.90
CA GLU A 4 -6.11 -9.95 -2.32
C GLU A 4 -6.26 -9.18 -3.64
N ALA A 5 -5.57 -8.05 -3.82
CA ALA A 5 -5.59 -7.30 -5.06
C ALA A 5 -5.07 -8.14 -6.24
N ARG A 6 -3.98 -8.87 -6.06
CA ARG A 6 -3.45 -9.82 -7.06
C ARG A 6 -4.45 -10.93 -7.40
N ASN A 7 -5.11 -11.49 -6.39
CA ASN A 7 -6.11 -12.55 -6.60
C ASN A 7 -7.33 -12.03 -7.35
N ILE A 8 -7.82 -10.83 -7.01
CA ILE A 8 -8.91 -10.16 -7.73
C ILE A 8 -8.50 -9.90 -9.18
N TYR A 9 -7.31 -9.31 -9.38
CA TYR A 9 -6.78 -9.04 -10.72
C TYR A 9 -6.72 -10.32 -11.57
N ARG A 10 -6.17 -11.43 -11.03
CA ARG A 10 -6.08 -12.72 -11.73
C ARG A 10 -7.46 -13.24 -12.12
N LYS A 11 -8.41 -13.25 -11.20
CA LYS A 11 -9.79 -13.67 -11.47
C LYS A 11 -10.47 -12.82 -12.54
N ILE A 12 -10.26 -11.49 -12.51
CA ILE A 12 -10.80 -10.61 -13.54
C ILE A 12 -10.18 -10.92 -14.89
N CYS A 13 -8.87 -11.17 -14.96
CA CYS A 13 -8.17 -11.56 -16.19
C CYS A 13 -8.74 -12.87 -16.78
N GLU A 14 -9.16 -13.83 -15.96
CA GLU A 14 -9.75 -15.09 -16.37
C GLU A 14 -11.16 -14.92 -16.98
N ILE A 15 -11.95 -13.95 -16.50
CA ILE A 15 -13.35 -13.76 -16.89
C ILE A 15 -13.60 -12.55 -17.79
N LYS A 16 -12.58 -11.71 -18.01
CA LYS A 16 -12.71 -10.49 -18.81
C LYS A 16 -13.12 -10.79 -20.25
N LYS A 17 -13.78 -9.83 -20.88
CA LYS A 17 -13.95 -9.79 -22.33
C LYS A 17 -12.69 -9.25 -22.99
N ASP A 18 -12.41 -9.63 -24.23
CA ASP A 18 -11.17 -9.29 -24.94
C ASP A 18 -10.93 -7.79 -25.10
N ASP A 19 -11.99 -6.97 -25.11
CA ASP A 19 -11.95 -5.52 -25.26
C ASP A 19 -11.79 -4.74 -23.95
N THR A 20 -11.48 -5.41 -22.82
CA THR A 20 -11.36 -4.77 -21.51
C THR A 20 -9.90 -4.70 -21.06
N ASP A 21 -9.40 -3.50 -20.85
CA ASP A 21 -8.09 -3.26 -20.26
C ASP A 21 -8.11 -3.47 -18.74
N ILE A 22 -7.10 -4.13 -18.18
CA ILE A 22 -7.02 -4.35 -16.74
C ILE A 22 -5.67 -3.88 -16.21
N PHE A 23 -5.71 -3.12 -15.14
CA PHE A 23 -4.54 -2.56 -14.46
C PHE A 23 -4.47 -3.02 -13.01
N LEU A 24 -3.27 -3.37 -12.55
CA LEU A 24 -2.99 -3.69 -11.15
C LEU A 24 -2.03 -2.68 -10.55
N MET A 25 -2.42 -2.06 -9.43
CA MET A 25 -1.62 -1.07 -8.73
C MET A 25 -1.44 -1.44 -7.26
N HIS A 26 -0.21 -1.67 -6.82
CA HIS A 26 0.08 -1.96 -5.41
C HIS A 26 1.50 -1.54 -5.00
N GLY A 27 1.73 -1.40 -3.69
CA GLY A 27 2.99 -0.92 -3.14
C GLY A 27 4.15 -1.93 -3.20
N ARG A 28 3.88 -3.24 -3.38
CA ARG A 28 4.90 -4.31 -3.34
C ARG A 28 5.50 -4.55 -4.73
N ASN A 29 6.00 -3.49 -5.35
CA ASN A 29 6.72 -3.52 -6.63
C ASN A 29 7.94 -2.60 -6.57
N THR A 30 8.84 -2.65 -7.55
CA THR A 30 9.97 -1.73 -7.61
C THR A 30 9.49 -0.28 -7.75
N ILE A 31 10.32 0.66 -7.34
CA ILE A 31 9.98 2.09 -7.41
C ILE A 31 9.64 2.46 -8.86
N SER A 32 10.48 2.05 -9.82
CA SER A 32 10.26 2.31 -11.24
C SER A 32 8.94 1.75 -11.77
N ASN A 33 8.59 0.50 -11.43
CA ASN A 33 7.34 -0.10 -11.89
C ASN A 33 6.11 0.56 -11.24
N LYS A 34 6.20 0.99 -9.97
CA LYS A 34 5.14 1.78 -9.32
C LYS A 34 4.93 3.11 -10.03
N GLU A 35 6.01 3.83 -10.32
CA GLU A 35 5.95 5.11 -11.04
C GLU A 35 5.32 4.95 -12.41
N LYS A 36 5.77 3.96 -13.21
CA LYS A 36 5.19 3.64 -14.51
C LYS A 36 3.69 3.32 -14.42
N SER A 37 3.28 2.50 -13.45
CA SER A 37 1.86 2.14 -13.25
C SER A 37 1.02 3.37 -12.89
N VAL A 38 1.52 4.23 -12.00
CA VAL A 38 0.85 5.48 -11.60
C VAL A 38 0.74 6.43 -12.79
N GLU A 39 1.81 6.60 -13.56
CA GLU A 39 1.83 7.48 -14.74
C GLU A 39 0.87 6.99 -15.83
N ASN A 40 0.87 5.69 -16.13
CA ASN A 40 -0.07 5.09 -17.08
C ASN A 40 -1.53 5.32 -16.67
N VAL A 41 -1.87 5.05 -15.39
CA VAL A 41 -3.23 5.26 -14.90
C VAL A 41 -3.61 6.74 -14.91
N LYS A 42 -2.70 7.66 -14.56
CA LYS A 42 -2.93 9.11 -14.69
C LYS A 42 -3.16 9.54 -16.14
N LYS A 43 -2.39 9.00 -17.08
CA LYS A 43 -2.54 9.30 -18.51
C LYS A 43 -3.88 8.83 -19.07
N MET A 44 -4.37 7.67 -18.62
CA MET A 44 -5.61 7.07 -19.13
C MET A 44 -6.86 7.61 -18.44
N PHE A 45 -6.78 7.91 -17.15
CA PHE A 45 -7.94 8.29 -16.33
C PHE A 45 -7.85 9.72 -15.77
N GLY A 46 -6.86 10.50 -16.21
CA GLY A 46 -6.73 11.91 -15.83
C GLY A 46 -7.71 12.82 -16.56
N LYS A 47 -7.47 14.12 -16.46
CA LYS A 47 -8.31 15.16 -17.07
C LYS A 47 -8.28 15.12 -18.60
N ASP A 48 -7.12 14.80 -19.19
CA ASP A 48 -6.99 14.58 -20.64
C ASP A 48 -7.57 13.20 -21.01
N ARG A 49 -8.58 13.21 -21.87
CA ARG A 49 -9.34 12.01 -22.28
C ARG A 49 -8.84 11.33 -23.53
N SER A 50 -7.88 11.93 -24.22
CA SER A 50 -7.41 11.41 -25.52
C SER A 50 -6.95 9.95 -25.47
N ASN A 51 -6.51 9.50 -24.29
CA ASN A 51 -6.03 8.13 -24.04
C ASN A 51 -6.98 7.29 -23.19
N ARG A 52 -8.22 7.76 -22.90
CA ARG A 52 -9.14 7.03 -22.03
C ARG A 52 -9.67 5.78 -22.74
N PRO A 53 -9.47 4.58 -22.16
CA PRO A 53 -10.01 3.35 -22.74
C PRO A 53 -11.53 3.32 -22.63
N GLN A 54 -12.19 2.64 -23.60
CA GLN A 54 -13.64 2.48 -23.57
C GLN A 54 -14.10 1.60 -22.41
N LYS A 55 -13.34 0.56 -22.10
CA LYS A 55 -13.61 -0.37 -21.00
C LYS A 55 -12.31 -0.67 -20.28
N ALA A 56 -12.26 -0.37 -19.00
CA ALA A 56 -11.11 -0.68 -18.19
C ALA A 56 -11.48 -0.96 -16.75
N ILE A 57 -10.66 -1.78 -16.10
CA ILE A 57 -10.75 -2.09 -14.67
C ILE A 57 -9.40 -1.80 -14.04
N VAL A 58 -9.40 -0.98 -12.98
CA VAL A 58 -8.22 -0.71 -12.18
C VAL A 58 -8.39 -1.41 -10.83
N VAL A 59 -7.57 -2.42 -10.57
CA VAL A 59 -7.48 -3.06 -9.25
C VAL A 59 -6.35 -2.39 -8.50
N SER A 60 -6.66 -1.73 -7.38
CA SER A 60 -5.67 -0.95 -6.64
C SER A 60 -5.73 -1.24 -5.15
N THR A 61 -4.55 -1.17 -4.51
CA THR A 61 -4.45 -1.01 -3.06
C THR A 61 -4.50 0.48 -2.70
N GLN A 62 -3.93 0.86 -1.57
CA GLN A 62 -3.95 2.24 -1.07
C GLN A 62 -3.22 3.27 -1.97
N ILE A 63 -2.52 2.84 -3.01
CA ILE A 63 -1.80 3.76 -3.90
C ILE A 63 -2.75 4.80 -4.53
N VAL A 64 -4.00 4.44 -4.78
CA VAL A 64 -5.01 5.34 -5.35
C VAL A 64 -5.41 6.48 -4.39
N GLU A 65 -5.18 6.33 -3.08
CA GLU A 65 -5.44 7.36 -2.06
C GLU A 65 -4.46 8.53 -2.18
N GLN A 66 -3.23 8.27 -2.62
CA GLN A 66 -2.20 9.29 -2.81
C GLN A 66 -2.58 10.22 -3.95
N SER A 67 -2.16 11.48 -3.88
CA SER A 67 -2.45 12.64 -4.74
C SER A 67 -2.46 12.35 -6.26
N MET A 68 -3.37 11.49 -6.71
CA MET A 68 -3.58 11.17 -8.12
C MET A 68 -4.80 11.92 -8.63
N ASP A 69 -4.64 12.68 -9.71
CA ASP A 69 -5.76 13.30 -10.41
C ASP A 69 -6.30 12.32 -11.46
N VAL A 70 -7.17 11.42 -10.99
CA VAL A 70 -7.84 10.40 -11.79
C VAL A 70 -9.34 10.43 -11.54
N ASP A 71 -10.09 9.94 -12.51
CA ASP A 71 -11.54 10.01 -12.54
C ASP A 71 -12.14 8.69 -13.03
N PHE A 72 -12.83 7.98 -12.16
CA PHE A 72 -13.47 6.70 -12.45
C PHE A 72 -14.98 6.82 -12.52
N ASP A 73 -15.61 6.07 -13.41
CA ASP A 73 -17.07 6.04 -13.62
C ASP A 73 -17.80 5.20 -12.57
N PHE A 74 -17.18 4.11 -12.11
CA PHE A 74 -17.68 3.20 -11.09
C PHE A 74 -16.61 2.96 -10.03
N MET A 75 -17.04 2.71 -8.80
CA MET A 75 -16.12 2.40 -7.72
C MET A 75 -16.67 1.33 -6.78
N PHE A 76 -15.83 0.31 -6.55
CA PHE A 76 -15.99 -0.69 -5.51
C PHE A 76 -14.82 -0.52 -4.54
N THR A 77 -15.08 -0.38 -3.25
CA THR A 77 -14.01 -0.20 -2.26
C THR A 77 -14.28 -1.03 -1.02
N GLU A 78 -13.23 -1.56 -0.41
CA GLU A 78 -13.32 -2.18 0.90
C GLU A 78 -13.53 -1.13 1.98
N LEU A 79 -14.20 -1.51 3.08
CA LEU A 79 -14.36 -0.70 4.28
C LEU A 79 -13.00 -0.26 4.83
N ALA A 80 -12.87 1.01 5.15
CA ALA A 80 -11.68 1.65 5.70
C ALA A 80 -12.09 2.84 6.58
N PRO A 81 -11.19 3.46 7.36
CA PRO A 81 -11.45 4.72 8.03
C PRO A 81 -12.06 5.78 7.12
N ILE A 82 -12.96 6.59 7.65
CA ILE A 82 -13.76 7.55 6.85
C ILE A 82 -12.89 8.55 6.05
N ASP A 83 -11.79 8.99 6.62
CA ASP A 83 -10.84 9.89 5.96
C ASP A 83 -10.19 9.26 4.72
N LEU A 84 -9.89 7.97 4.77
CA LEU A 84 -9.37 7.21 3.63
C LEU A 84 -10.46 6.93 2.60
N LEU A 85 -11.68 6.63 3.03
CA LEU A 85 -12.82 6.47 2.12
C LEU A 85 -13.12 7.77 1.38
N ILE A 86 -13.09 8.92 2.05
CA ILE A 86 -13.28 10.23 1.41
C ILE A 86 -12.21 10.47 0.33
N GLN A 87 -10.95 10.10 0.61
CA GLN A 87 -9.89 10.21 -0.40
C GLN A 87 -10.15 9.33 -1.63
N ARG A 88 -10.68 8.12 -1.44
CA ARG A 88 -11.10 7.21 -2.53
C ARG A 88 -12.32 7.77 -3.26
N PHE A 89 -13.36 8.19 -2.54
CA PHE A 89 -14.57 8.78 -3.12
C PHE A 89 -14.25 9.99 -4.00
N GLY A 90 -13.25 10.79 -3.61
CA GLY A 90 -12.74 11.89 -4.43
C GLY A 90 -12.08 11.46 -5.74
N ARG A 91 -12.04 10.19 -6.10
CA ARG A 91 -11.61 9.65 -7.41
C ARG A 91 -12.78 9.15 -8.27
N TYR A 92 -13.97 9.15 -7.69
CA TYR A 92 -15.20 8.78 -8.37
C TYR A 92 -15.86 10.02 -8.95
N ARG A 93 -16.10 10.02 -10.24
CA ARG A 93 -16.75 11.13 -10.99
C ARG A 93 -16.20 12.51 -10.61
N ARG A 94 -14.88 12.60 -10.54
CA ARG A 94 -14.17 13.77 -10.04
C ARG A 94 -14.26 14.99 -10.95
N HIS A 95 -14.32 14.79 -12.27
CA HIS A 95 -14.33 15.87 -13.25
C HIS A 95 -15.74 16.11 -13.78
N ASP A 96 -16.27 17.34 -13.61
CA ASP A 96 -17.68 17.67 -13.89
C ASP A 96 -18.02 17.77 -15.38
N ASP A 97 -17.02 17.90 -16.29
CA ASP A 97 -17.20 18.11 -17.73
C ASP A 97 -17.76 16.90 -18.50
N TYR A 98 -18.27 15.91 -17.80
CA TYR A 98 -18.68 14.60 -18.34
C TYR A 98 -20.17 14.44 -18.63
N GLY A 99 -20.95 15.55 -18.62
CA GLY A 99 -22.41 15.51 -18.70
C GLY A 99 -22.99 14.66 -19.84
N THR A 100 -22.37 14.67 -21.01
CA THR A 100 -22.85 13.91 -22.19
C THR A 100 -22.23 12.51 -22.30
N ILE A 101 -21.02 12.30 -21.80
CA ILE A 101 -20.27 11.04 -21.97
C ILE A 101 -20.72 9.99 -20.98
N ARG A 102 -21.29 10.39 -19.82
CA ARG A 102 -21.80 9.50 -18.78
C ARG A 102 -23.30 9.26 -18.84
N GLU A 103 -23.93 9.51 -19.99
CA GLU A 103 -25.39 9.27 -20.15
C GLU A 103 -25.80 7.84 -19.82
N TYR A 104 -24.95 6.85 -20.10
CA TYR A 104 -25.19 5.44 -19.80
C TYR A 104 -25.19 5.09 -18.33
N ILE A 105 -24.72 6.00 -17.42
CA ILE A 105 -24.65 5.80 -15.98
C ILE A 105 -25.42 6.82 -15.16
N LYS A 106 -26.29 7.61 -15.80
CA LYS A 106 -27.07 8.69 -15.14
C LYS A 106 -27.89 8.22 -13.92
N ASN A 107 -28.33 6.98 -13.92
CA ASN A 107 -29.19 6.40 -12.89
C ASN A 107 -28.42 5.57 -11.85
N ASP A 108 -27.10 5.41 -11.96
CA ASP A 108 -26.27 4.61 -11.06
C ASP A 108 -25.20 5.49 -10.43
N ASP A 109 -25.65 6.39 -9.54
CA ASP A 109 -24.79 7.34 -8.83
C ASP A 109 -24.37 6.79 -7.47
N LYS A 110 -23.82 5.57 -7.45
CA LYS A 110 -23.48 4.87 -6.21
C LYS A 110 -22.04 4.35 -6.20
N ILE A 111 -21.41 4.47 -5.05
CA ILE A 111 -20.16 3.79 -4.72
C ILE A 111 -20.51 2.58 -3.87
N SER A 112 -20.01 1.41 -4.25
CA SER A 112 -20.20 0.19 -3.46
C SER A 112 -19.09 0.06 -2.42
N VAL A 113 -19.44 0.15 -1.13
CA VAL A 113 -18.53 -0.15 -0.04
C VAL A 113 -18.71 -1.61 0.38
N LEU A 114 -17.68 -2.41 0.19
CA LEU A 114 -17.70 -3.84 0.51
C LEU A 114 -17.44 -4.03 2.01
N ILE A 115 -18.46 -4.52 2.70
CA ILE A 115 -18.37 -4.82 4.14
C ILE A 115 -17.98 -6.29 4.29
N PRO A 116 -16.84 -6.60 4.88
CA PRO A 116 -16.42 -7.98 5.06
C PRO A 116 -17.24 -8.68 6.13
N ASN A 117 -17.29 -10.00 6.08
CA ASN A 117 -17.87 -10.82 7.14
C ASN A 117 -17.08 -10.68 8.47
N ARG A 118 -17.55 -11.32 9.55
CA ARG A 118 -16.91 -11.25 10.88
C ARG A 118 -15.40 -11.54 10.88
N LEU A 119 -14.96 -12.52 10.09
CA LEU A 119 -13.52 -12.86 9.98
C LEU A 119 -12.75 -11.76 9.26
N GLY A 120 -13.34 -11.15 8.25
CA GLY A 120 -12.77 -10.03 7.53
C GLY A 120 -12.70 -8.76 8.37
N ILE A 121 -13.71 -8.47 9.19
CA ILE A 121 -13.68 -7.34 10.15
C ILE A 121 -12.51 -7.51 11.13
N LYS A 122 -12.27 -8.75 11.63
CA LYS A 122 -11.12 -9.04 12.50
C LYS A 122 -9.78 -8.76 11.81
N LYS A 123 -9.66 -9.09 10.51
CA LYS A 123 -8.47 -8.79 9.71
C LYS A 123 -8.30 -7.28 9.49
N ILE A 124 -9.37 -6.55 9.21
CA ILE A 124 -9.35 -5.09 9.08
C ILE A 124 -8.92 -4.42 10.39
N SER A 125 -9.38 -4.93 11.54
CA SER A 125 -9.00 -4.43 12.87
C SER A 125 -7.53 -4.69 13.24
N MET A 126 -6.83 -5.53 12.48
CA MET A 126 -5.36 -5.64 12.59
C MET A 126 -4.61 -4.50 11.87
N ILE A 127 -5.30 -3.83 10.92
CA ILE A 127 -4.72 -2.76 10.10
C ILE A 127 -5.20 -1.38 10.59
N TYR A 128 -6.46 -1.29 10.98
CA TYR A 128 -7.12 -0.04 11.40
C TYR A 128 -7.71 -0.18 12.80
N ASP A 129 -7.88 0.94 13.48
CA ASP A 129 -8.56 0.98 14.77
C ASP A 129 -10.00 0.47 14.66
N SER A 130 -10.36 -0.49 15.51
CA SER A 130 -11.69 -1.12 15.48
C SER A 130 -12.81 -0.15 15.81
N TYR A 131 -12.56 0.85 16.67
CA TYR A 131 -13.52 1.91 16.96
C TYR A 131 -13.77 2.76 15.73
N VAL A 132 -12.72 3.24 15.07
CA VAL A 132 -12.81 4.05 13.86
C VAL A 132 -13.58 3.31 12.76
N ILE A 133 -13.31 2.03 12.56
CA ILE A 133 -14.02 1.20 11.58
C ILE A 133 -15.52 1.08 11.93
N ASN A 134 -15.86 0.82 13.19
CA ASN A 134 -17.24 0.71 13.63
C ASN A 134 -18.00 2.04 13.50
N GLN A 135 -17.37 3.18 13.88
CA GLN A 135 -17.98 4.50 13.71
C GLN A 135 -18.16 4.84 12.23
N THR A 136 -17.16 4.51 11.38
CA THR A 136 -17.27 4.70 9.94
C THR A 136 -18.46 3.93 9.37
N LEU A 137 -18.62 2.65 9.75
CA LEU A 137 -19.74 1.83 9.31
C LEU A 137 -21.09 2.44 9.68
N GLN A 138 -21.26 2.82 10.96
CA GLN A 138 -22.49 3.45 11.44
C GLN A 138 -22.83 4.76 10.71
N ILE A 139 -21.81 5.52 10.33
CA ILE A 139 -22.02 6.76 9.56
C ILE A 139 -22.42 6.42 8.13
N LEU A 140 -21.75 5.49 7.46
CA LEU A 140 -22.12 5.08 6.11
C LEU A 140 -23.57 4.57 6.03
N GLU A 141 -24.00 3.78 7.01
CA GLU A 141 -25.39 3.32 7.11
C GLU A 141 -26.41 4.49 7.21
N ARG A 142 -26.07 5.57 7.93
CA ARG A 142 -26.94 6.76 8.02
C ARG A 142 -27.06 7.53 6.72
N TYR A 143 -26.02 7.48 5.89
CA TYR A 143 -25.96 8.19 4.62
C TYR A 143 -26.35 7.33 3.41
N GLU A 144 -26.70 6.04 3.61
CA GLU A 144 -27.04 5.12 2.52
C GLU A 144 -28.20 5.64 1.65
N ASP A 145 -29.25 6.16 2.30
CA ASP A 145 -30.43 6.68 1.61
C ASP A 145 -30.33 8.18 1.25
N VAL A 146 -29.57 8.94 2.03
CA VAL A 146 -29.49 10.42 1.89
C VAL A 146 -28.42 10.83 0.89
N GLY A 147 -27.38 10.03 0.75
CA GLY A 147 -26.20 10.32 -0.07
C GLY A 147 -25.20 11.26 0.62
N LEU A 148 -23.99 11.28 0.10
CA LEU A 148 -22.86 12.10 0.55
C LEU A 148 -22.56 13.21 -0.45
N HIS A 149 -22.41 14.44 0.02
CA HIS A 149 -22.02 15.59 -0.80
C HIS A 149 -20.57 16.00 -0.51
N LEU A 150 -19.62 15.47 -1.27
CA LEU A 150 -18.22 15.84 -1.12
C LEU A 150 -17.86 17.02 -2.04
N PRO A 151 -17.05 17.97 -1.58
CA PRO A 151 -16.31 18.01 -0.29
C PRO A 151 -17.11 18.59 0.90
N LYS A 152 -18.35 19.04 0.72
CA LYS A 152 -19.14 19.74 1.74
C LYS A 152 -19.26 19.00 3.07
N ASP A 153 -19.54 17.70 3.00
CA ASP A 153 -19.78 16.87 4.19
C ASP A 153 -18.49 16.35 4.85
N THR A 154 -17.33 16.54 4.21
CA THR A 154 -16.04 15.99 4.65
C THR A 154 -15.76 16.26 6.13
N ARG A 155 -15.90 17.51 6.57
CA ARG A 155 -15.62 17.90 7.95
C ARG A 155 -16.53 17.18 8.95
N VAL A 156 -17.83 17.19 8.68
CA VAL A 156 -18.84 16.58 9.56
C VAL A 156 -18.61 15.07 9.67
N LEU A 157 -18.31 14.40 8.57
CA LEU A 157 -18.01 12.96 8.53
C LEU A 157 -16.78 12.62 9.38
N VAL A 158 -15.68 13.34 9.19
CA VAL A 158 -14.45 13.12 9.96
C VAL A 158 -14.66 13.42 11.44
N GLU A 159 -15.23 14.58 11.79
CA GLU A 159 -15.50 14.93 13.18
C GLU A 159 -16.45 13.92 13.85
N SER A 160 -17.47 13.42 13.15
CA SER A 160 -18.40 12.43 13.70
C SER A 160 -17.73 11.08 14.02
N VAL A 161 -16.71 10.66 13.26
CA VAL A 161 -15.98 9.43 13.54
C VAL A 161 -14.99 9.61 14.70
N TYR A 162 -14.29 10.74 14.74
CA TYR A 162 -13.14 10.92 15.64
C TYR A 162 -13.47 11.65 16.95
N SER A 163 -14.56 12.42 17.03
CA SER A 163 -14.91 13.21 18.22
C SER A 163 -15.21 12.38 19.47
N GLY A 164 -15.64 11.13 19.32
CA GLY A 164 -15.91 10.22 20.44
C GLY A 164 -14.67 9.52 21.00
N MET A 165 -13.51 9.68 20.40
CA MET A 165 -12.29 8.99 20.85
C MET A 165 -11.83 9.44 22.24
N ASP A 166 -12.08 10.69 22.62
CA ASP A 166 -11.70 11.24 23.93
C ASP A 166 -12.54 10.65 25.09
N SER A 167 -13.73 10.12 24.80
CA SER A 167 -14.66 9.55 25.80
C SER A 167 -14.54 8.02 25.94
N LEU A 168 -13.70 7.38 25.15
CA LEU A 168 -13.55 5.92 25.19
C LEU A 168 -12.84 5.46 26.44
N SER A 169 -13.57 4.65 27.23
CA SER A 169 -12.98 3.94 28.35
C SER A 169 -11.96 2.91 27.86
N SER A 170 -10.75 3.25 28.06
CA SER A 170 -9.69 2.55 28.72
C SER A 170 -8.93 1.45 27.98
N LYS A 171 -9.46 0.50 27.23
CA LYS A 171 -8.60 -0.59 26.72
C LYS A 171 -7.89 -0.27 25.41
N ASP A 172 -8.60 0.30 24.47
CA ASP A 172 -8.06 0.60 23.13
C ASP A 172 -7.27 1.92 23.14
N ILE A 173 -7.76 2.95 23.83
CA ILE A 173 -7.00 4.19 24.09
C ILE A 173 -5.77 3.91 24.95
N LYS A 174 -5.90 3.08 25.98
CA LYS A 174 -4.74 2.67 26.82
C LYS A 174 -3.69 1.94 26.01
N LYS A 175 -4.09 1.07 25.08
CA LYS A 175 -3.19 0.38 24.17
C LYS A 175 -2.48 1.38 23.24
N HIS A 176 -3.24 2.32 22.69
CA HIS A 176 -2.74 3.36 21.79
C HIS A 176 -1.81 4.35 22.51
N LEU A 177 -2.24 4.89 23.65
CA LEU A 177 -1.43 5.77 24.49
C LEU A 177 -0.22 5.05 25.11
N THR A 178 -0.36 3.77 25.47
CA THR A 178 0.76 2.99 26.00
C THR A 178 1.81 2.72 24.93
N ALA A 179 1.39 2.49 23.67
CA ALA A 179 2.30 2.36 22.55
C ALA A 179 3.03 3.68 22.29
N GLN A 180 2.30 4.81 22.23
CA GLN A 180 2.89 6.14 22.11
C GLN A 180 3.83 6.47 23.26
N TYR A 181 3.43 6.18 24.51
CA TYR A 181 4.24 6.44 25.69
C TYR A 181 5.52 5.59 25.72
N LYS A 182 5.44 4.32 25.37
CA LYS A 182 6.61 3.43 25.24
C LYS A 182 7.58 3.92 24.18
N THR A 183 7.08 4.45 23.09
CA THR A 183 7.88 5.01 21.99
C THR A 183 8.62 6.25 22.44
N ILE A 184 7.95 7.13 23.21
CA ILE A 184 8.53 8.41 23.70
C ILE A 184 9.45 8.19 24.91
N SER A 185 9.12 7.26 25.82
CA SER A 185 9.75 7.11 27.13
C SER A 185 10.89 6.10 27.20
N ASN A 186 11.13 5.32 26.15
CA ASN A 186 12.17 4.28 26.16
C ASN A 186 13.19 4.46 25.02
N PRO A 187 14.10 5.45 25.14
CA PRO A 187 15.17 5.60 24.17
C PRO A 187 16.10 4.38 24.29
N LYS A 188 16.15 3.55 23.28
CA LYS A 188 17.16 2.50 23.18
C LYS A 188 18.54 3.18 23.29
N ASN A 189 19.30 2.83 24.33
CA ASN A 189 20.69 3.25 24.59
C ASN A 189 20.92 4.71 25.03
N GLY A 190 19.99 5.34 25.74
CA GLY A 190 20.28 6.61 26.46
C GLY A 190 20.52 7.85 25.58
N THR A 191 20.45 7.74 24.27
CA THR A 191 20.48 8.86 23.34
C THR A 191 19.11 9.01 22.69
N PHE A 192 18.51 10.18 22.87
CA PHE A 192 17.25 10.54 22.22
C PHE A 192 17.53 10.76 20.73
N ASP A 193 17.23 9.76 19.91
CA ASP A 193 17.25 9.92 18.47
C ASP A 193 15.88 10.41 17.99
N TYR A 194 15.80 11.74 17.79
CA TYR A 194 14.62 12.42 17.28
C TYR A 194 14.10 11.80 15.96
N TYR A 195 14.99 11.31 15.09
CA TYR A 195 14.63 10.69 13.82
C TYR A 195 13.92 9.36 14.02
N THR A 196 14.42 8.51 14.89
CA THR A 196 13.79 7.22 15.24
C THR A 196 12.46 7.45 15.94
N ALA A 197 12.39 8.40 16.87
CA ALA A 197 11.15 8.75 17.56
C ALA A 197 10.09 9.30 16.61
N VAL A 198 10.46 10.12 15.62
CA VAL A 198 9.53 10.64 14.60
C VAL A 198 9.06 9.55 13.62
N GLN A 199 9.93 8.62 13.24
CA GLN A 199 9.54 7.48 12.41
C GLN A 199 8.61 6.52 13.16
N GLU A 200 8.90 6.23 14.42
CA GLU A 200 8.04 5.40 15.26
C GLU A 200 6.70 6.10 15.54
N LEU A 201 6.68 7.41 15.82
CA LEU A 201 5.45 8.20 15.93
C LEU A 201 4.62 8.17 14.63
N LYS A 202 5.25 8.31 13.46
CA LYS A 202 4.55 8.21 12.18
C LYS A 202 3.94 6.83 11.94
N SER A 203 4.55 5.76 12.42
CA SER A 203 4.03 4.40 12.31
C SER A 203 2.89 4.10 13.29
N HIS A 204 2.80 4.83 14.41
CA HIS A 204 1.83 4.56 15.48
C HIS A 204 0.71 5.62 15.60
N VAL A 205 0.88 6.80 15.02
CA VAL A 205 -0.11 7.92 15.08
C VAL A 205 -0.98 7.99 13.84
N GLY A 206 -0.73 7.16 12.82
CA GLY A 206 -1.59 7.07 11.65
C GLY A 206 -2.88 6.32 11.94
N THR A 207 -3.87 6.50 11.07
CA THR A 207 -5.13 5.72 11.07
C THR A 207 -4.92 4.22 10.80
N ARG A 208 -3.69 3.83 10.53
CA ARG A 208 -3.26 2.42 10.30
C ARG A 208 -2.31 1.97 11.38
N TYR A 209 -2.61 0.81 11.96
CA TYR A 209 -1.65 0.09 12.78
C TYR A 209 -0.67 -0.65 11.88
N SER A 210 0.59 -0.35 12.02
CA SER A 210 1.66 -1.15 11.44
C SER A 210 2.37 -1.90 12.57
N ASP A 211 1.73 -2.94 13.11
CA ASP A 211 2.40 -3.88 14.03
C ASP A 211 3.44 -4.74 13.28
N CYS A 212 3.52 -4.60 11.97
CA CYS A 212 4.43 -5.35 11.14
C CYS A 212 5.66 -4.50 10.83
N GLU A 213 6.80 -4.91 11.37
CA GLU A 213 8.07 -4.37 10.95
C GLU A 213 8.27 -4.56 9.45
N THR A 214 8.64 -3.50 8.77
CA THR A 214 8.93 -3.50 7.34
C THR A 214 10.38 -3.18 7.08
N MET A 215 10.89 -3.62 5.94
CA MET A 215 12.23 -3.28 5.48
C MET A 215 12.23 -3.00 3.99
N ASP A 216 13.17 -2.20 3.55
CA ASP A 216 13.40 -1.95 2.14
C ASP A 216 14.42 -2.97 1.64
N ILE A 217 14.12 -3.56 0.49
CA ILE A 217 14.98 -4.57 -0.14
C ILE A 217 15.31 -4.18 -1.57
N ALA A 218 16.39 -4.73 -2.10
CA ALA A 218 16.67 -4.74 -3.53
C ALA A 218 17.01 -6.16 -3.98
N ILE A 219 16.62 -6.51 -5.20
CA ILE A 219 17.02 -7.77 -5.85
C ILE A 219 17.88 -7.39 -7.04
N VAL A 220 19.07 -7.91 -7.07
CA VAL A 220 20.10 -7.55 -8.07
C VAL A 220 20.70 -8.78 -8.73
N PRO A 221 21.15 -8.68 -10.00
CA PRO A 221 21.92 -9.73 -10.67
C PRO A 221 23.22 -10.07 -9.96
N THR A 222 23.73 -11.27 -10.21
CA THR A 222 24.93 -11.82 -9.56
C THR A 222 26.17 -10.93 -9.74
N ASP A 223 26.40 -10.40 -10.92
CA ASP A 223 27.53 -9.50 -11.20
C ASP A 223 27.47 -8.20 -10.38
N THR A 224 26.28 -7.61 -10.29
CA THR A 224 26.01 -6.44 -9.45
C THR A 224 26.19 -6.76 -7.96
N PHE A 225 25.71 -7.92 -7.53
CA PHE A 225 25.85 -8.36 -6.14
C PHE A 225 27.32 -8.56 -5.73
N GLU A 226 28.12 -9.21 -6.57
CA GLU A 226 29.55 -9.41 -6.31
C GLU A 226 30.32 -8.08 -6.33
N ALA A 227 29.99 -7.16 -7.24
CA ALA A 227 30.56 -5.81 -7.24
C ALA A 227 30.29 -5.07 -5.93
N LEU A 228 29.07 -5.17 -5.39
CA LEU A 228 28.69 -4.57 -4.10
C LEU A 228 29.44 -5.20 -2.92
N LYS A 229 29.61 -6.53 -2.93
CA LYS A 229 30.41 -7.25 -1.92
C LYS A 229 31.88 -6.82 -1.93
N ALA A 230 32.43 -6.61 -3.11
CA ALA A 230 33.81 -6.15 -3.27
C ALA A 230 34.03 -4.65 -2.90
N GLY A 231 32.97 -3.94 -2.55
CA GLY A 231 33.04 -2.50 -2.22
C GLY A 231 33.12 -1.57 -3.43
N ASN A 232 32.87 -2.08 -4.64
CA ASN A 232 32.94 -1.38 -5.92
C ASN A 232 31.64 -0.66 -6.32
N ALA A 233 30.84 -0.23 -5.34
CA ALA A 233 29.61 0.52 -5.60
C ALA A 233 29.93 1.98 -5.96
N ASP A 234 29.94 2.29 -7.25
CA ASP A 234 29.98 3.68 -7.67
C ASP A 234 28.63 4.39 -7.46
N PRO A 235 28.57 5.74 -7.46
CA PRO A 235 27.34 6.47 -7.25
C PRO A 235 26.27 6.24 -8.32
N GLU A 236 26.62 5.95 -9.55
CA GLU A 236 25.68 5.71 -10.65
C GLU A 236 25.01 4.33 -10.51
N LEU A 237 25.79 3.30 -10.17
CA LEU A 237 25.26 1.98 -9.84
C LEU A 237 24.29 2.08 -8.66
N ALA A 238 24.67 2.79 -7.60
CA ALA A 238 23.80 2.97 -6.44
C ALA A 238 22.48 3.67 -6.79
N LYS A 239 22.51 4.71 -7.63
CA LYS A 239 21.29 5.39 -8.12
C LYS A 239 20.42 4.46 -8.98
N SER A 240 21.05 3.67 -9.86
CA SER A 240 20.35 2.69 -10.71
C SER A 240 19.62 1.66 -9.86
N ILE A 241 20.28 1.09 -8.86
CA ILE A 241 19.67 0.14 -7.91
C ILE A 241 18.49 0.80 -7.19
N MET A 242 18.68 2.00 -6.62
CA MET A 242 17.62 2.72 -5.91
C MET A 242 16.40 2.96 -6.78
N LYS A 243 16.56 3.27 -8.04
CA LYS A 243 15.46 3.56 -8.96
C LYS A 243 14.74 2.31 -9.46
N ASN A 244 15.49 1.29 -9.86
CA ASN A 244 14.96 0.19 -10.66
C ASN A 244 14.74 -1.11 -9.88
N GLN A 245 15.42 -1.30 -8.75
CA GLN A 245 15.49 -2.60 -8.06
C GLN A 245 14.98 -2.54 -6.62
N VAL A 246 14.77 -1.34 -6.05
CA VAL A 246 14.30 -1.20 -4.68
C VAL A 246 12.80 -1.40 -4.57
N ILE A 247 12.41 -2.25 -3.62
CA ILE A 247 11.04 -2.49 -3.19
C ILE A 247 10.92 -2.04 -1.75
N THR A 248 10.09 -1.04 -1.51
CA THR A 248 9.96 -0.40 -0.19
C THR A 248 8.90 -1.08 0.68
N SER A 249 9.09 -0.99 1.99
CA SER A 249 8.11 -1.41 3.00
C SER A 249 7.65 -2.86 2.85
N VAL A 250 8.60 -3.76 2.58
CA VAL A 250 8.33 -5.21 2.56
C VAL A 250 8.18 -5.71 3.99
N PRO A 251 7.05 -6.36 4.35
CA PRO A 251 6.87 -6.91 5.68
C PRO A 251 7.93 -7.95 6.04
N LYS A 252 8.57 -7.81 7.20
CA LYS A 252 9.62 -8.73 7.65
C LYS A 252 9.17 -10.19 7.71
N TYR A 253 7.91 -10.44 8.10
CA TYR A 253 7.40 -11.81 8.16
C TYR A 253 7.41 -12.53 6.80
N LEU A 254 7.53 -11.81 5.68
CA LEU A 254 7.69 -12.43 4.36
C LEU A 254 9.11 -12.91 4.10
N LEU A 255 10.10 -12.33 4.77
CA LEU A 255 11.53 -12.58 4.58
C LEU A 255 12.15 -13.42 5.69
N PHE A 256 11.44 -13.58 6.82
CA PHE A 256 11.89 -14.30 8.00
C PHE A 256 10.82 -15.29 8.46
N SER A 257 11.26 -16.37 9.09
CA SER A 257 10.42 -17.34 9.78
C SER A 257 10.97 -17.56 11.18
N ASN A 258 10.18 -17.22 12.23
CA ASN A 258 10.62 -17.26 13.63
C ASN A 258 11.96 -16.53 13.87
N ASP A 259 12.07 -15.31 13.29
CA ASP A 259 13.28 -14.47 13.28
C ASP A 259 14.50 -15.04 12.52
N GLU A 260 14.37 -16.21 11.91
CA GLU A 260 15.38 -16.77 11.03
C GLU A 260 15.15 -16.32 9.57
N PRO A 261 16.22 -15.88 8.85
CA PRO A 261 16.09 -15.46 7.45
C PRO A 261 15.76 -16.65 6.55
N LEU A 262 14.83 -16.44 5.61
CA LEU A 262 14.45 -17.45 4.60
C LEU A 262 15.54 -17.64 3.54
N PHE A 263 16.43 -16.66 3.39
CA PHE A 263 17.49 -16.60 2.39
C PHE A 263 18.85 -16.59 3.06
N SER A 264 19.83 -17.33 2.49
CA SER A 264 21.15 -17.49 3.07
C SER A 264 22.00 -16.21 3.03
N ASP A 265 22.96 -16.09 3.93
CA ASP A 265 23.90 -14.96 3.99
C ASP A 265 24.78 -14.86 2.74
N ASP A 266 25.05 -15.97 2.04
CA ASP A 266 25.81 -15.98 0.80
C ASP A 266 25.12 -15.22 -0.34
N GLN A 267 23.80 -15.14 -0.29
CA GLN A 267 22.94 -14.46 -1.28
C GLN A 267 22.35 -13.15 -0.75
N THR A 268 22.80 -12.67 0.42
CA THR A 268 22.21 -11.50 1.08
C THR A 268 23.30 -10.56 1.59
N ILE A 269 23.20 -9.28 1.21
CA ILE A 269 23.91 -8.20 1.89
C ILE A 269 22.93 -7.53 2.82
N ARG A 270 23.16 -7.61 4.13
CA ARG A 270 22.23 -7.09 5.14
C ARG A 270 22.29 -5.57 5.25
N SER A 271 21.20 -4.95 5.63
CA SER A 271 21.12 -3.54 5.97
C SER A 271 22.23 -3.15 6.96
N GLY A 272 22.91 -2.05 6.67
CA GLY A 272 24.04 -1.55 7.45
C GLY A 272 25.43 -2.05 6.99
N GLN A 273 25.53 -3.04 6.13
CA GLN A 273 26.81 -3.52 5.59
C GLN A 273 27.35 -2.62 4.48
N LEU A 274 26.48 -1.91 3.77
CA LEU A 274 26.83 -0.96 2.72
C LEU A 274 26.86 0.49 3.26
N LYS A 275 27.47 1.38 2.49
CA LYS A 275 27.56 2.82 2.80
C LYS A 275 26.66 3.64 1.85
N GLY A 276 26.48 4.93 2.18
CA GLY A 276 25.75 5.88 1.33
C GLY A 276 24.28 5.52 1.15
N TYR A 277 23.78 5.66 -0.07
CA TYR A 277 22.36 5.48 -0.40
C TYR A 277 21.83 4.05 -0.14
N LEU A 278 22.70 3.06 -0.20
CA LEU A 278 22.34 1.65 -0.04
C LEU A 278 22.38 1.17 1.42
N ARG A 279 22.77 2.03 2.36
CA ARG A 279 23.00 1.68 3.78
C ARG A 279 21.82 0.97 4.44
N ASN A 280 20.62 1.40 4.14
CA ASN A 280 19.40 0.89 4.79
C ASN A 280 18.71 -0.24 4.03
N LEU A 281 19.29 -0.71 2.94
CA LEU A 281 18.74 -1.79 2.13
C LEU A 281 19.30 -3.15 2.55
N SER A 282 18.44 -4.17 2.48
CA SER A 282 18.88 -5.55 2.39
C SER A 282 18.85 -5.97 0.93
N ILE A 283 20.00 -6.39 0.39
CA ILE A 283 20.16 -6.70 -1.03
C ILE A 283 20.25 -8.20 -1.20
N TYR A 284 19.47 -8.74 -2.12
CA TYR A 284 19.39 -10.14 -2.44
C TYR A 284 19.90 -10.39 -3.85
N CYS A 285 20.68 -11.48 -4.02
CA CYS A 285 21.23 -11.90 -5.29
C CYS A 285 20.22 -12.79 -6.03
N GLU A 286 19.82 -12.42 -7.24
CA GLU A 286 19.07 -13.29 -8.14
C GLU A 286 20.01 -14.17 -9.00
N ASN A 287 19.55 -15.37 -9.35
CA ASN A 287 20.23 -16.25 -10.28
C ASN A 287 19.91 -15.87 -11.75
N ASP A 288 20.49 -16.58 -12.71
CA ASP A 288 20.27 -16.36 -14.14
C ASP A 288 18.80 -16.47 -14.60
N SER A 289 17.96 -17.07 -13.79
CA SER A 289 16.49 -17.15 -14.02
C SER A 289 15.71 -16.00 -13.37
N GLY A 290 16.37 -14.97 -12.83
CA GLY A 290 15.73 -13.86 -12.14
C GLY A 290 15.08 -14.24 -10.80
N GLN A 291 15.62 -15.25 -10.11
CA GLN A 291 15.06 -15.78 -8.88
C GLN A 291 16.09 -15.77 -7.75
N VAL A 292 15.68 -15.34 -6.58
CA VAL A 292 16.43 -15.54 -5.34
C VAL A 292 15.94 -16.84 -4.69
N CYS A 293 16.82 -17.83 -4.59
CA CYS A 293 16.51 -19.13 -4.03
C CYS A 293 17.12 -19.25 -2.64
N GLY A 294 16.28 -19.42 -1.62
CA GLY A 294 16.70 -19.71 -0.26
C GLY A 294 16.48 -21.17 0.14
N ASN A 295 16.92 -21.53 1.34
CA ASN A 295 16.72 -22.86 1.89
C ASN A 295 15.24 -23.23 2.08
N THR A 296 14.42 -22.25 2.44
CA THR A 296 13.00 -22.42 2.79
C THR A 296 12.06 -21.53 1.96
N GLY A 297 12.58 -20.84 0.94
CA GLY A 297 11.77 -19.94 0.12
C GLY A 297 12.38 -19.61 -1.23
N LYS A 298 11.55 -19.05 -2.08
CA LYS A 298 11.91 -18.52 -3.38
C LYS A 298 11.29 -17.14 -3.54
N MET A 299 12.03 -16.22 -4.12
CA MET A 299 11.59 -14.84 -4.33
C MET A 299 11.84 -14.43 -5.78
N THR A 300 10.85 -13.77 -6.39
CA THR A 300 10.93 -13.24 -7.76
C THR A 300 10.28 -11.87 -7.81
N VAL A 301 10.64 -11.05 -8.80
CA VAL A 301 9.99 -9.79 -9.10
C VAL A 301 9.37 -9.87 -10.48
N ASP A 302 8.06 -9.72 -10.54
CA ASP A 302 7.29 -9.65 -11.77
C ASP A 302 6.90 -8.18 -12.04
N GLU A 303 6.83 -7.76 -13.30
CA GLU A 303 6.51 -6.36 -13.64
C GLU A 303 5.10 -5.97 -13.18
N VAL A 304 4.12 -6.86 -13.29
CA VAL A 304 2.71 -6.64 -12.94
C VAL A 304 2.46 -7.01 -11.49
N TYR A 305 2.81 -8.24 -11.10
CA TYR A 305 2.53 -8.77 -9.77
C TYR A 305 3.53 -8.29 -8.71
N GLY A 306 4.66 -7.67 -9.10
CA GLY A 306 5.70 -7.21 -8.18
C GLY A 306 6.40 -8.35 -7.44
N LEU A 307 6.83 -8.10 -6.21
CA LEU A 307 7.54 -9.08 -5.38
C LEU A 307 6.65 -10.26 -5.01
N ILE A 308 7.02 -11.45 -5.46
CA ILE A 308 6.38 -12.73 -5.15
C ILE A 308 7.34 -13.52 -4.26
N ILE A 309 6.84 -14.03 -3.13
CA ILE A 309 7.61 -14.88 -2.22
C ILE A 309 6.82 -16.17 -2.01
N GLU A 310 7.44 -17.27 -2.40
CA GLU A 310 6.93 -18.62 -2.22
C GLU A 310 7.72 -19.29 -1.09
N ARG A 311 7.03 -19.85 -0.10
CA ARG A 311 7.61 -20.64 0.97
C ARG A 311 7.49 -22.10 0.63
N LYS A 312 8.56 -22.85 0.90
CA LYS A 312 8.56 -24.33 0.78
C LYS A 312 7.79 -24.97 1.92
#